data_ecf72d649f37240016fa9400d7d4f568
#
_entry.id   ecf72d649f37240016fa9400d7d4f568
#
_cell.length_a   1.000
_cell.length_b   1.000
_cell.length_c   1.000
_cell.angle_alpha   90.00
_cell.angle_beta   90.00
_cell.angle_gamma   90.00
#
_symmetry.space_group_name_H-M   'P 1'
#
loop_
_entity.id
_entity.type
_entity.pdbx_description
1 polymer ?
#
loop_
_entity_poly.entity_id
_entity_poly.type
_entity_poly.pdbx_seq_one_letter_code
_entity_poly.pdbx_strand_id
1 'polypeptide(L)'
;VLMTIFYGSFNLGIMQEAFLKTLQITAMILTILLGGVMFAGVFVALGGISAVQNLLEAAQLGPWATMLILMLIAFIAGFVLDLISIILIIIPVSVAVLRSMGVDDVWFCIMFLVVIQTSYLTPPMAPAIFYLRGISPPEIRLMDMYKGVLPFIALEFICLGLIMAFPDLALKLPELLFERVAKG
;
A
#
# COMPACT_ATOMS: atom_id res chain seq x y z
N VAL A 1 -8.25 23.81 12.72
CA VAL A 1 -8.25 25.27 12.94
C VAL A 1 -9.60 25.87 12.60
N LEU A 2 -10.09 25.79 11.34
CA LEU A 2 -11.39 26.39 10.97
C LEU A 2 -12.54 25.86 11.81
N MET A 3 -12.62 24.55 12.05
CA MET A 3 -13.64 23.96 12.92
C MET A 3 -13.56 24.44 14.37
N THR A 4 -12.37 24.54 14.95
CA THR A 4 -12.21 25.02 16.34
C THR A 4 -12.63 26.49 16.51
N ILE A 5 -12.45 27.30 15.47
CA ILE A 5 -12.97 28.69 15.45
C ILE A 5 -14.49 28.69 15.37
N PHE A 6 -15.09 27.88 14.48
CA PHE A 6 -16.54 27.78 14.31
C PHE A 6 -17.25 27.29 15.57
N TYR A 7 -16.65 26.34 16.31
CA TYR A 7 -17.21 25.82 17.57
C TYR A 7 -16.82 26.63 18.81
N GLY A 8 -16.12 27.79 18.64
CA GLY A 8 -15.73 28.64 19.77
C GLY A 8 -14.72 28.01 20.73
N SER A 9 -14.07 26.90 20.34
CA SER A 9 -13.13 26.13 21.16
C SER A 9 -11.67 26.41 20.77
N PHE A 10 -11.38 27.59 20.21
CA PHE A 10 -10.03 27.96 19.81
C PHE A 10 -9.15 28.15 21.03
N ASN A 11 -8.09 27.34 21.14
CA ASN A 11 -7.09 27.41 22.19
C ASN A 11 -5.71 27.29 21.56
N LEU A 12 -4.81 28.21 21.90
CA LEU A 12 -3.42 28.22 21.42
C LEU A 12 -2.68 26.93 21.80
N GLY A 13 -2.96 26.34 22.97
CA GLY A 13 -2.38 25.05 23.39
C GLY A 13 -2.77 23.89 22.48
N ILE A 14 -4.06 23.81 22.11
CA ILE A 14 -4.55 22.79 21.17
C ILE A 14 -3.91 22.98 19.79
N MET A 15 -3.74 24.23 19.36
CA MET A 15 -3.08 24.54 18.08
C MET A 15 -1.63 24.14 18.07
N GLN A 16 -0.88 24.44 19.15
CA GLN A 16 0.51 24.03 19.28
C GLN A 16 0.66 22.51 19.30
N GLU A 17 -0.19 21.79 20.01
CA GLU A 17 -0.19 20.33 20.05
C GLU A 17 -0.48 19.73 18.66
N ALA A 18 -1.50 20.24 17.96
CA ALA A 18 -1.83 19.81 16.60
C ALA A 18 -0.68 20.08 15.62
N PHE A 19 -0.03 21.24 15.73
CA PHE A 19 1.13 21.59 14.90
C PHE A 19 2.31 20.66 15.16
N LEU A 20 2.66 20.42 16.43
CA LEU A 20 3.76 19.51 16.79
C LEU A 20 3.50 18.07 16.34
N LYS A 21 2.27 17.56 16.51
CA LYS A 21 1.89 16.23 16.01
C LYS A 21 1.99 16.15 14.49
N THR A 22 1.51 17.17 13.79
CA THR A 22 1.63 17.23 12.33
C THR A 22 3.09 17.23 11.89
N LEU A 23 3.93 18.04 12.56
CA LEU A 23 5.37 18.11 12.27
C LEU A 23 6.06 16.75 12.50
N GLN A 24 5.74 16.08 13.61
CA GLN A 24 6.28 14.75 13.91
C GLN A 24 5.91 13.71 12.84
N ILE A 25 4.62 13.66 12.47
CA ILE A 25 4.13 12.72 11.45
C ILE A 25 4.78 13.02 10.10
N THR A 26 4.83 14.29 9.70
CA THR A 26 5.46 14.71 8.44
C THR A 26 6.95 14.37 8.43
N ALA A 27 7.69 14.66 9.51
CA ALA A 27 9.10 14.32 9.60
C ALA A 27 9.33 12.81 9.54
N MET A 28 8.49 12.01 10.19
CA MET A 28 8.53 10.54 10.12
C MET A 28 8.33 10.06 8.68
N ILE A 29 7.30 10.54 7.99
CA ILE A 29 7.00 10.17 6.60
C ILE A 29 8.18 10.53 5.67
N LEU A 30 8.72 11.76 5.80
CA LEU A 30 9.86 12.20 5.00
C LEU A 30 11.12 11.37 5.27
N THR A 31 11.35 10.96 6.52
CA THR A 31 12.49 10.11 6.88
C THR A 31 12.37 8.72 6.27
N ILE A 32 11.17 8.13 6.33
CA ILE A 32 10.89 6.83 5.70
C ILE A 32 11.04 6.93 4.18
N LEU A 33 10.49 7.99 3.57
CA LEU A 33 10.63 8.27 2.13
C LEU A 33 12.10 8.34 1.72
N LEU A 34 12.90 9.11 2.44
CA LEU A 34 14.34 9.25 2.18
C LEU A 34 15.05 7.91 2.28
N GLY A 35 14.80 7.16 3.35
CA GLY A 35 15.38 5.82 3.55
C GLY A 35 14.97 4.84 2.45
N GLY A 36 13.70 4.84 2.04
CA GLY A 36 13.18 4.00 0.95
C GLY A 36 13.81 4.33 -0.40
N VAL A 37 13.93 5.60 -0.74
CA VAL A 37 14.58 6.05 -1.99
C VAL A 37 16.07 5.70 -1.99
N MET A 38 16.78 5.91 -0.86
CA MET A 38 18.18 5.52 -0.72
C MET A 38 18.37 4.01 -0.87
N PHE A 39 17.51 3.21 -0.21
CA PHE A 39 17.53 1.76 -0.33
C PHE A 39 17.32 1.30 -1.78
N ALA A 40 16.27 1.81 -2.44
CA ALA A 40 15.99 1.49 -3.84
C ALA A 40 17.15 1.87 -4.75
N GLY A 41 17.76 3.05 -4.57
CA GLY A 41 18.92 3.51 -5.33
C GLY A 41 20.14 2.59 -5.16
N VAL A 42 20.48 2.23 -3.93
CA VAL A 42 21.59 1.31 -3.63
C VAL A 42 21.30 -0.10 -4.17
N PHE A 43 20.06 -0.59 -4.00
CA PHE A 43 19.64 -1.90 -4.51
C PHE A 43 19.83 -1.98 -6.04
N VAL A 44 19.38 -0.98 -6.78
CA VAL A 44 19.55 -0.89 -8.24
C VAL A 44 21.03 -0.79 -8.62
N ALA A 45 21.79 0.10 -7.95
CA ALA A 45 23.21 0.32 -8.24
C ALA A 45 24.08 -0.93 -8.00
N LEU A 46 23.72 -1.76 -7.02
CA LEU A 46 24.39 -3.04 -6.72
C LEU A 46 23.94 -4.19 -7.63
N GLY A 47 23.10 -3.94 -8.63
CA GLY A 47 22.61 -4.98 -9.53
C GLY A 47 21.52 -5.85 -8.91
N GLY A 48 20.80 -5.36 -7.89
CA GLY A 48 19.75 -6.09 -7.21
C GLY A 48 18.63 -6.54 -8.15
N ILE A 49 18.27 -5.72 -9.15
CA ILE A 49 17.28 -6.10 -10.18
C ILE A 49 17.78 -7.32 -10.95
N SER A 50 19.03 -7.32 -11.43
CA SER A 50 19.60 -8.44 -12.16
C SER A 50 19.72 -9.70 -11.30
N ALA A 51 20.03 -9.56 -10.02
CA ALA A 51 20.05 -10.69 -9.09
C ALA A 51 18.66 -11.32 -8.93
N VAL A 52 17.60 -10.52 -8.81
CA VAL A 52 16.21 -10.99 -8.74
C VAL A 52 15.82 -11.65 -10.06
N GLN A 53 16.12 -11.03 -11.21
CA GLN A 53 15.85 -11.60 -12.52
C GLN A 53 16.52 -12.98 -12.70
N ASN A 54 17.81 -13.10 -12.37
CA ASN A 54 18.52 -14.36 -12.45
C ASN A 54 17.91 -15.46 -11.56
N LEU A 55 17.43 -15.09 -10.37
CA LEU A 55 16.71 -16.02 -9.48
C LEU A 55 15.39 -16.49 -10.09
N LEU A 56 14.65 -15.57 -10.72
CA LEU A 56 13.37 -15.88 -11.37
C LEU A 56 13.58 -16.74 -12.62
N GLU A 57 14.60 -16.46 -13.43
CA GLU A 57 14.99 -17.25 -14.61
C GLU A 57 15.44 -18.65 -14.18
N ALA A 58 16.26 -18.76 -13.13
CA ALA A 58 16.69 -20.05 -12.59
C ALA A 58 15.50 -20.88 -12.06
N ALA A 59 14.48 -20.22 -11.54
CA ALA A 59 13.23 -20.83 -11.09
C ALA A 59 12.23 -21.08 -12.24
N GLN A 60 12.55 -20.66 -13.48
CA GLN A 60 11.67 -20.73 -14.66
C GLN A 60 10.29 -20.11 -14.42
N LEU A 61 10.21 -19.05 -13.64
CA LEU A 61 8.96 -18.37 -13.28
C LEU A 61 8.54 -17.42 -14.42
N GLY A 62 7.35 -17.62 -14.93
CA GLY A 62 6.72 -16.69 -15.87
C GLY A 62 6.25 -15.41 -15.19
N PRO A 63 5.81 -14.38 -15.98
CA PRO A 63 5.37 -13.09 -15.46
C PRO A 63 4.27 -13.20 -14.38
N TRP A 64 3.31 -14.08 -14.57
CA TRP A 64 2.21 -14.32 -13.64
C TRP A 64 2.68 -14.88 -12.29
N ALA A 65 3.56 -15.87 -12.30
CA ALA A 65 4.09 -16.47 -11.09
C ALA A 65 4.93 -15.46 -10.31
N THR A 66 5.77 -14.69 -11.01
CA THR A 66 6.57 -13.61 -10.42
C THR A 66 5.69 -12.55 -9.76
N MET A 67 4.65 -12.08 -10.45
CA MET A 67 3.70 -11.11 -9.94
C MET A 67 3.01 -11.61 -8.66
N LEU A 68 2.51 -12.85 -8.67
CA LEU A 68 1.85 -13.44 -7.50
C LEU A 68 2.81 -13.59 -6.32
N ILE A 69 4.06 -13.97 -6.54
CA ILE A 69 5.08 -14.07 -5.48
C ILE A 69 5.37 -12.69 -4.89
N LEU A 70 5.54 -11.67 -5.71
CA LEU A 70 5.78 -10.31 -5.24
C LEU A 70 4.59 -9.77 -4.44
N MET A 71 3.36 -10.05 -4.88
CA MET A 71 2.15 -9.73 -4.13
C MET A 71 2.06 -10.48 -2.81
N LEU A 72 2.44 -11.76 -2.78
CA LEU A 72 2.47 -12.55 -1.55
C LEU A 72 3.51 -12.02 -0.56
N ILE A 73 4.69 -11.63 -1.05
CA ILE A 73 5.72 -10.99 -0.22
C ILE A 73 5.18 -9.68 0.36
N ALA A 74 4.53 -8.85 -0.46
CA ALA A 74 3.92 -7.61 0.00
C ALA A 74 2.80 -7.85 1.03
N PHE A 75 1.97 -8.87 0.81
CA PHE A 75 0.91 -9.27 1.73
C PHE A 75 1.47 -9.67 3.10
N ILE A 76 2.51 -10.48 3.13
CA ILE A 76 3.18 -10.91 4.38
C ILE A 76 3.89 -9.72 5.04
N ALA A 77 4.58 -8.89 4.25
CA ALA A 77 5.23 -7.68 4.75
C ALA A 77 4.24 -6.72 5.40
N GLY A 78 3.01 -6.64 4.89
CA GLY A 78 1.93 -5.80 5.41
C GLY A 78 1.46 -6.17 6.83
N PHE A 79 1.81 -7.34 7.34
CA PHE A 79 1.59 -7.68 8.75
C PHE A 79 2.58 -7.03 9.71
N VAL A 80 3.76 -6.66 9.23
CA VAL A 80 4.88 -6.20 10.07
C VAL A 80 5.26 -4.75 9.79
N LEU A 81 5.24 -4.37 8.52
CA LEU A 81 5.62 -3.04 8.06
C LEU A 81 4.39 -2.13 7.92
N ASP A 82 4.61 -0.84 8.08
CA ASP A 82 3.58 0.15 7.76
C ASP A 82 3.38 0.30 6.24
N LEU A 83 2.21 0.78 5.86
CA LEU A 83 1.78 0.94 4.47
C LEU A 83 2.78 1.76 3.62
N ILE A 84 3.28 2.86 4.18
CA ILE A 84 4.18 3.78 3.47
C ILE A 84 5.52 3.09 3.19
N SER A 85 6.08 2.40 4.17
CA SER A 85 7.33 1.65 4.02
C SER A 85 7.24 0.57 2.94
N ILE A 86 6.13 -0.17 2.89
CA ILE A 86 5.91 -1.21 1.88
C ILE A 86 5.87 -0.61 0.48
N ILE A 87 5.08 0.46 0.29
CA ILE A 87 4.96 1.14 -0.99
C ILE A 87 6.33 1.65 -1.46
N LEU A 88 7.06 2.31 -0.57
CA LEU A 88 8.32 2.96 -0.95
C LEU A 88 9.48 1.98 -1.21
N ILE A 89 9.46 0.81 -0.57
CA ILE A 89 10.53 -0.19 -0.71
C ILE A 89 10.18 -1.23 -1.76
N ILE A 90 8.99 -1.81 -1.70
CA ILE A 90 8.65 -2.98 -2.51
C ILE A 90 8.19 -2.60 -3.92
N ILE A 91 7.40 -1.53 -4.09
CA ILE A 91 6.90 -1.13 -5.41
C ILE A 91 8.03 -0.83 -6.40
N PRO A 92 9.04 0.02 -6.10
CA PRO A 92 10.08 0.33 -7.08
C PRO A 92 10.82 -0.92 -7.58
N VAL A 93 11.11 -1.84 -6.66
CA VAL A 93 11.78 -3.11 -6.99
C VAL A 93 10.88 -4.01 -7.84
N SER A 94 9.62 -4.17 -7.43
CA SER A 94 8.66 -5.02 -8.13
C SER A 94 8.33 -4.52 -9.52
N VAL A 95 8.10 -3.22 -9.68
CA VAL A 95 7.83 -2.59 -10.98
C VAL A 95 9.01 -2.75 -11.92
N ALA A 96 10.25 -2.54 -11.44
CA ALA A 96 11.42 -2.68 -12.27
C ALA A 96 11.59 -4.12 -12.82
N VAL A 97 11.29 -5.13 -12.00
CA VAL A 97 11.33 -6.55 -12.39
C VAL A 97 10.20 -6.88 -13.37
N LEU A 98 8.95 -6.52 -13.04
CA LEU A 98 7.77 -6.89 -13.83
C LEU A 98 7.71 -6.16 -15.17
N ARG A 99 8.19 -4.92 -15.24
CA ARG A 99 8.31 -4.16 -16.49
C ARG A 99 9.21 -4.88 -17.49
N SER A 100 10.33 -5.47 -17.04
CA SER A 100 11.21 -6.25 -17.91
C SER A 100 10.54 -7.51 -18.45
N MET A 101 9.49 -7.99 -17.79
CA MET A 101 8.67 -9.15 -18.18
C MET A 101 7.42 -8.77 -18.99
N GLY A 102 7.24 -7.47 -19.31
CA GLY A 102 6.12 -6.97 -20.12
C GLY A 102 4.82 -6.78 -19.37
N VAL A 103 4.83 -6.73 -18.03
CA VAL A 103 3.65 -6.44 -17.20
C VAL A 103 3.44 -4.93 -17.12
N ASP A 104 2.19 -4.48 -17.25
CA ASP A 104 1.83 -3.07 -17.12
C ASP A 104 1.99 -2.58 -15.69
N ASP A 105 2.69 -1.44 -15.54
CA ASP A 105 3.03 -0.88 -14.23
C ASP A 105 1.81 -0.40 -13.45
N VAL A 106 0.85 0.24 -14.14
CA VAL A 106 -0.35 0.82 -13.51
C VAL A 106 -1.25 -0.30 -13.00
N TRP A 107 -1.45 -1.31 -13.85
CA TRP A 107 -2.24 -2.49 -13.49
C TRP A 107 -1.65 -3.21 -12.28
N PHE A 108 -0.33 -3.46 -12.28
CA PHE A 108 0.36 -4.07 -11.14
C PHE A 108 0.23 -3.22 -9.87
N CYS A 109 0.46 -1.91 -9.96
CA CYS A 109 0.37 -1.02 -8.79
C CYS A 109 -1.03 -1.01 -8.18
N ILE A 110 -2.09 -1.03 -9.00
CA ILE A 110 -3.47 -1.08 -8.50
C ILE A 110 -3.72 -2.40 -7.75
N MET A 111 -3.33 -3.53 -8.31
CA MET A 111 -3.45 -4.83 -7.65
C MET A 111 -2.64 -4.88 -6.36
N PHE A 112 -1.43 -4.33 -6.38
CA PHE A 112 -0.55 -4.25 -5.22
C PHE A 112 -1.19 -3.44 -4.08
N LEU A 113 -1.84 -2.32 -4.39
CA LEU A 113 -2.56 -1.51 -3.39
C LEU A 113 -3.73 -2.27 -2.77
N VAL A 114 -4.50 -3.03 -3.55
CA VAL A 114 -5.57 -3.88 -3.04
C VAL A 114 -5.01 -4.96 -2.11
N VAL A 115 -3.88 -5.60 -2.49
CA VAL A 115 -3.21 -6.62 -1.66
C VAL A 115 -2.76 -6.04 -0.32
N ILE A 116 -2.14 -4.85 -0.31
CA ILE A 116 -1.70 -4.22 0.94
C ILE A 116 -2.91 -3.84 1.80
N GLN A 117 -3.97 -3.30 1.21
CA GLN A 117 -5.20 -2.98 1.94
C GLN A 117 -5.79 -4.23 2.59
N THR A 118 -5.84 -5.34 1.86
CA THR A 118 -6.30 -6.63 2.39
C THR A 118 -5.41 -7.11 3.55
N SER A 119 -4.09 -7.00 3.41
CA SER A 119 -3.14 -7.35 4.48
C SER A 119 -3.37 -6.50 5.73
N TYR A 120 -3.65 -5.20 5.57
CA TYR A 120 -3.89 -4.27 6.67
C TYR A 120 -5.16 -4.58 7.49
N LEU A 121 -6.13 -5.28 6.88
CA LEU A 121 -7.35 -5.76 7.54
C LEU A 121 -7.23 -7.18 8.08
N THR A 122 -6.26 -7.96 7.57
CA THR A 122 -6.19 -9.40 7.83
C THR A 122 -5.47 -9.71 9.14
N PRO A 123 -6.03 -10.58 10.02
CA PRO A 123 -5.29 -11.13 11.15
C PRO A 123 -4.00 -11.85 10.67
N PRO A 124 -2.90 -11.86 11.44
CA PRO A 124 -2.81 -11.68 12.90
C PRO A 124 -2.59 -10.25 13.38
N MET A 125 -2.05 -9.36 12.56
CA MET A 125 -1.69 -8.02 13.01
C MET A 125 -2.84 -7.01 12.80
N ALA A 126 -3.50 -7.03 11.63
CA ALA A 126 -4.66 -6.19 11.31
C ALA A 126 -4.59 -4.77 11.90
N PRO A 127 -3.63 -3.93 11.52
CA PRO A 127 -3.41 -2.61 12.14
C PRO A 127 -4.67 -1.74 12.19
N ALA A 128 -5.53 -1.82 11.16
CA ALA A 128 -6.79 -1.10 11.12
C ALA A 128 -7.73 -1.49 12.28
N ILE A 129 -7.74 -2.75 12.68
CA ILE A 129 -8.57 -3.24 13.80
C ILE A 129 -8.03 -2.72 15.14
N PHE A 130 -6.71 -2.62 15.30
CA PHE A 130 -6.13 -2.03 16.52
C PHE A 130 -6.49 -0.55 16.67
N TYR A 131 -6.47 0.22 15.59
CA TYR A 131 -6.93 1.61 15.61
C TYR A 131 -8.42 1.70 15.97
N LEU A 132 -9.26 0.85 15.34
CA LEU A 132 -10.68 0.78 15.65
C LEU A 132 -10.92 0.40 17.11
N ARG A 133 -10.14 -0.53 17.65
CA ARG A 133 -10.23 -0.96 19.06
C ARG A 133 -9.96 0.20 20.03
N GLY A 134 -9.02 1.08 19.69
CA GLY A 134 -8.66 2.24 20.53
C GLY A 134 -9.79 3.24 20.74
N ILE A 135 -10.79 3.29 19.84
CA ILE A 135 -11.93 4.22 19.89
C ILE A 135 -13.26 3.51 20.15
N SER A 136 -13.27 2.18 20.20
CA SER A 136 -14.49 1.39 20.37
C SER A 136 -14.86 1.23 21.86
N PRO A 137 -16.16 1.14 22.18
CA PRO A 137 -16.65 0.85 23.51
C PRO A 137 -16.09 -0.47 24.05
N PRO A 138 -15.89 -0.61 25.39
CA PRO A 138 -15.31 -1.81 26.02
C PRO A 138 -16.10 -3.09 25.76
N GLU A 139 -17.40 -2.98 25.50
CA GLU A 139 -18.32 -4.11 25.27
C GLU A 139 -18.02 -4.85 23.96
N ILE A 140 -17.43 -4.18 22.96
CA ILE A 140 -17.08 -4.79 21.68
C ILE A 140 -15.74 -5.50 21.85
N ARG A 141 -15.73 -6.82 21.68
CA ARG A 141 -14.51 -7.62 21.78
C ARG A 141 -13.70 -7.54 20.50
N LEU A 142 -12.39 -7.71 20.62
CA LEU A 142 -11.48 -7.77 19.45
C LEU A 142 -11.91 -8.86 18.46
N MET A 143 -12.39 -10.00 18.96
CA MET A 143 -12.86 -11.11 18.13
C MET A 143 -14.10 -10.75 17.30
N ASP A 144 -14.97 -9.88 17.82
CA ASP A 144 -16.17 -9.44 17.11
C ASP A 144 -15.76 -8.51 15.94
N MET A 145 -14.73 -7.69 16.14
CA MET A 145 -14.13 -6.87 15.09
C MET A 145 -13.51 -7.74 14.01
N TYR A 146 -12.73 -8.76 14.37
CA TYR A 146 -12.15 -9.70 13.40
C TYR A 146 -13.22 -10.39 12.56
N LYS A 147 -14.30 -10.86 13.19
CA LYS A 147 -15.43 -11.46 12.47
C LYS A 147 -16.13 -10.46 11.55
N GLY A 148 -16.24 -9.21 12.00
CA GLY A 148 -16.87 -8.15 11.22
C GLY A 148 -16.11 -7.78 9.96
N VAL A 149 -14.78 -7.91 9.93
CA VAL A 149 -13.98 -7.59 8.74
C VAL A 149 -13.84 -8.76 7.75
N LEU A 150 -14.11 -10.00 8.14
CA LEU A 150 -13.99 -11.15 7.24
C LEU A 150 -14.77 -11.01 5.91
N PRO A 151 -16.04 -10.52 5.91
CA PRO A 151 -16.75 -10.29 4.65
C PRO A 151 -16.06 -9.26 3.75
N PHE A 152 -15.46 -8.22 4.33
CA PHE A 152 -14.73 -7.19 3.58
C PHE A 152 -13.45 -7.75 2.97
N ILE A 153 -12.70 -8.55 3.72
CA ILE A 153 -11.52 -9.26 3.21
C ILE A 153 -11.90 -10.16 2.03
N ALA A 154 -13.02 -10.89 2.14
CA ALA A 154 -13.50 -11.72 1.05
C ALA A 154 -13.85 -10.89 -0.19
N LEU A 155 -14.51 -9.73 -0.02
CA LEU A 155 -14.82 -8.80 -1.10
C LEU A 155 -13.55 -8.21 -1.75
N GLU A 156 -12.52 -7.90 -0.97
CA GLU A 156 -11.24 -7.43 -1.48
C GLU A 156 -10.53 -8.50 -2.33
N PHE A 157 -10.55 -9.77 -1.90
CA PHE A 157 -10.04 -10.86 -2.73
C PHE A 157 -10.84 -11.07 -4.02
N ILE A 158 -12.16 -10.90 -3.98
CA ILE A 158 -13.01 -10.94 -5.18
C ILE A 158 -12.65 -9.76 -6.09
N CYS A 159 -12.50 -8.56 -5.54
CA CYS A 159 -12.09 -7.37 -6.29
C CYS A 159 -10.72 -7.58 -6.95
N LEU A 160 -9.74 -8.09 -6.21
CA LEU A 160 -8.43 -8.45 -6.74
C LEU A 160 -8.54 -9.44 -7.90
N GLY A 161 -9.32 -10.51 -7.73
CA GLY A 161 -9.56 -11.50 -8.78
C GLY A 161 -10.21 -10.91 -10.04
N LEU A 162 -11.16 -9.97 -9.87
CA LEU A 162 -11.78 -9.26 -10.99
C LEU A 162 -10.78 -8.36 -11.72
N ILE A 163 -9.94 -7.61 -11.02
CA ILE A 163 -8.90 -6.76 -11.63
C ILE A 163 -7.85 -7.62 -12.36
N MET A 164 -7.52 -8.78 -11.80
CA MET A 164 -6.62 -9.73 -12.45
C MET A 164 -7.23 -10.33 -13.73
N ALA A 165 -8.52 -10.65 -13.72
CA ALA A 165 -9.22 -11.22 -14.86
C ALA A 165 -9.56 -10.18 -15.94
N PHE A 166 -9.82 -8.95 -15.54
CA PHE A 166 -10.24 -7.83 -16.40
C PHE A 166 -9.36 -6.60 -16.16
N PRO A 167 -8.16 -6.53 -16.76
CA PRO A 167 -7.24 -5.38 -16.60
C PRO A 167 -7.88 -4.03 -16.95
N ASP A 168 -8.84 -4.02 -17.88
CA ASP A 168 -9.58 -2.82 -18.30
C ASP A 168 -10.28 -2.12 -17.14
N LEU A 169 -10.66 -2.83 -16.08
CA LEU A 169 -11.26 -2.22 -14.88
C LEU A 169 -10.30 -1.22 -14.20
N ALA A 170 -9.01 -1.50 -14.27
CA ALA A 170 -7.97 -0.67 -13.70
C ALA A 170 -7.42 0.36 -14.70
N LEU A 171 -7.30 0.00 -15.99
CA LEU A 171 -6.58 0.79 -16.99
C LEU A 171 -7.47 1.79 -17.74
N LYS A 172 -8.75 1.49 -17.91
CA LYS A 172 -9.64 2.29 -18.77
C LYS A 172 -9.85 3.73 -18.27
N LEU A 173 -9.95 3.94 -16.97
CA LEU A 173 -10.13 5.27 -16.41
C LEU A 173 -8.88 6.15 -16.53
N PRO A 174 -7.68 5.68 -16.19
CA PRO A 174 -6.44 6.41 -16.45
C PRO A 174 -6.25 6.75 -17.93
N GLU A 175 -6.47 5.80 -18.84
CA GLU A 175 -6.36 6.02 -20.29
C GLU A 175 -7.26 7.16 -20.76
N LEU A 176 -8.54 7.14 -20.40
CA LEU A 176 -9.50 8.19 -20.76
C LEU A 176 -9.12 9.58 -20.22
N LEU A 177 -8.55 9.64 -19.02
CA LEU A 177 -8.12 10.88 -18.39
C LEU A 177 -6.85 11.43 -19.06
N PHE A 178 -5.87 10.59 -19.31
CA PHE A 178 -4.62 11.00 -19.95
C PHE A 178 -4.80 11.36 -21.43
N GLU A 179 -5.67 10.65 -22.16
CA GLU A 179 -6.03 11.04 -23.53
C GLU A 179 -6.71 12.41 -23.61
N ARG A 180 -7.53 12.76 -22.62
CA ARG A 180 -8.15 14.10 -22.57
C ARG A 180 -7.14 15.20 -22.27
N VAL A 181 -6.17 14.95 -21.39
CA VAL A 181 -5.13 15.92 -21.05
C VAL A 181 -4.15 16.11 -22.20
N ALA A 182 -3.88 15.06 -22.98
CA ALA A 182 -2.98 15.14 -24.14
C ALA A 182 -3.62 15.84 -25.37
N LYS A 183 -4.94 15.97 -25.41
CA LYS A 183 -5.70 16.61 -26.51
C LYS A 183 -6.20 18.03 -26.20
N GLY A 184 -5.98 18.57 -25.01
CA GLY A 184 -6.31 19.94 -24.57
C GLY A 184 -5.10 20.79 -24.34
#